data_33c2473e5deb816b39a755504db19ef7
#
_entry.id   33c2473e5deb816b39a755504db19ef7
#
_cell.length_a   1.000
_cell.length_b   1.000
_cell.length_c   1.000
_cell.angle_alpha   90.00
_cell.angle_beta   90.00
_cell.angle_gamma   90.00
#
_symmetry.space_group_name_H-M   'P 1'
#
loop_
_entity.id
_entity.type
_entity.pdbx_description
1 polymer ?
#
loop_
_entity_poly.entity_id
_entity_poly.type
_entity_poly.pdbx_seq_one_letter_code
_entity_poly.pdbx_strand_id
1 'polypeptide(L)'
;MKNIEEYFNSFYRGAKSPELKTMRYFMKKYNNFDKTMKFIHIAGTNGKGSCTEIISNILIKQGYKVGKFISPHLIKYNERISINKRNISDEEILELINELQPLVEEYKKGEKENVTFFEFITILALIYFYRNKVDFVILETGLGGLYDCT
;
A
#
# COMPACT_ATOMS: atom_id res chain seq x y z
N MET A 1 -16.31 1.94 -17.41
CA MET A 1 -15.19 2.09 -16.45
C MET A 1 -15.55 1.30 -15.21
N LYS A 2 -14.71 0.36 -14.75
CA LYS A 2 -14.94 -0.31 -13.47
C LYS A 2 -14.88 0.75 -12.37
N ASN A 3 -15.89 0.76 -11.50
CA ASN A 3 -15.87 1.59 -10.30
C ASN A 3 -14.74 1.08 -9.39
N ILE A 4 -13.93 1.97 -8.83
CA ILE A 4 -12.83 1.65 -7.90
C ILE A 4 -13.34 0.77 -6.75
N GLU A 5 -14.50 1.09 -6.20
CA GLU A 5 -15.12 0.33 -5.11
C GLU A 5 -15.49 -1.10 -5.54
N GLU A 6 -16.08 -1.27 -6.73
CA GLU A 6 -16.41 -2.60 -7.26
C GLU A 6 -15.14 -3.42 -7.46
N TYR A 7 -14.07 -2.80 -7.99
CA TYR A 7 -12.80 -3.48 -8.19
C TYR A 7 -12.19 -3.94 -6.86
N PHE A 8 -12.08 -3.05 -5.88
CA PHE A 8 -11.53 -3.41 -4.56
C PHE A 8 -12.41 -4.39 -3.78
N ASN A 9 -13.73 -4.34 -3.96
CA ASN A 9 -14.65 -5.30 -3.36
C ASN A 9 -14.58 -6.70 -4.00
N SER A 10 -14.02 -6.83 -5.19
CA SER A 10 -13.82 -8.14 -5.84
C SER A 10 -12.68 -8.96 -5.24
N PHE A 11 -11.81 -8.35 -4.42
CA PHE A 11 -10.71 -9.05 -3.79
C PHE A 11 -11.13 -9.83 -2.55
N TYR A 12 -10.45 -10.96 -2.32
CA TYR A 12 -10.59 -11.71 -1.09
C TYR A 12 -10.14 -10.89 0.13
N ARG A 13 -10.93 -10.91 1.20
CA ARG A 13 -10.68 -10.11 2.42
C ARG A 13 -10.22 -10.95 3.62
N GLY A 14 -9.96 -12.24 3.45
CA GLY A 14 -9.47 -13.12 4.50
C GLY A 14 -7.98 -12.94 4.80
N ALA A 15 -7.55 -13.45 5.96
CA ALA A 15 -6.14 -13.54 6.30
C ALA A 15 -5.45 -14.54 5.37
N LYS A 16 -4.22 -14.23 4.96
CA LYS A 16 -3.39 -15.10 4.13
C LYS A 16 -2.25 -15.71 4.93
N SER A 17 -1.62 -16.71 4.29
CA SER A 17 -0.41 -17.37 4.81
C SER A 17 0.70 -16.36 5.13
N PRO A 18 1.45 -16.55 6.23
CA PRO A 18 2.47 -15.63 6.71
C PRO A 18 3.71 -15.50 5.81
N GLU A 19 3.76 -16.17 4.66
CA GLU A 19 4.96 -16.21 3.83
C GLU A 19 5.19 -14.98 2.93
N LEU A 20 4.25 -14.03 2.89
CA LEU A 20 4.33 -12.80 2.06
C LEU A 20 4.67 -13.06 0.58
N LYS A 21 4.25 -14.20 0.05
CA LYS A 21 4.56 -14.64 -1.34
C LYS A 21 4.11 -13.59 -2.37
N THR A 22 2.90 -13.10 -2.21
CA THR A 22 2.33 -12.07 -3.08
C THR A 22 3.22 -10.84 -3.12
N MET A 23 3.59 -10.31 -1.96
CA MET A 23 4.43 -9.12 -1.86
C MET A 23 5.78 -9.34 -2.56
N ARG A 24 6.45 -10.46 -2.26
CA ARG A 24 7.74 -10.82 -2.88
C ARG A 24 7.64 -10.97 -4.40
N TYR A 25 6.57 -11.57 -4.89
CA TYR A 25 6.34 -11.71 -6.33
C TYR A 25 6.26 -10.34 -7.01
N PHE A 26 5.40 -9.44 -6.51
CA PHE A 26 5.24 -8.13 -7.11
C PHE A 26 6.51 -7.27 -6.96
N MET A 27 7.17 -7.27 -5.81
CA MET A 27 8.42 -6.54 -5.65
C MET A 27 9.48 -7.03 -6.64
N LYS A 28 9.60 -8.34 -6.85
CA LYS A 28 10.52 -8.92 -7.85
C LYS A 28 10.18 -8.45 -9.28
N LYS A 29 8.91 -8.39 -9.66
CA LYS A 29 8.47 -7.88 -10.98
C LYS A 29 8.85 -6.42 -11.20
N TYR A 30 8.95 -5.66 -10.14
CA TYR A 30 9.35 -4.25 -10.15
C TYR A 30 10.80 -4.03 -9.70
N ASN A 31 11.69 -5.03 -9.90
CA ASN A 31 13.13 -4.94 -9.59
C ASN A 31 13.46 -4.66 -8.11
N ASN A 32 12.60 -5.04 -7.17
CA ASN A 32 12.78 -4.86 -5.73
C ASN A 32 13.10 -3.40 -5.35
N PHE A 33 12.36 -2.44 -5.92
CA PHE A 33 12.55 -1.01 -5.65
C PHE A 33 12.35 -0.65 -4.17
N ASP A 34 11.57 -1.44 -3.45
CA ASP A 34 11.35 -1.33 -2.01
C ASP A 34 12.66 -1.23 -1.22
N LYS A 35 13.71 -1.95 -1.66
CA LYS A 35 15.04 -1.92 -1.02
C LYS A 35 15.75 -0.57 -1.14
N THR A 36 15.30 0.31 -2.01
CA THR A 36 15.87 1.65 -2.21
C THR A 36 15.13 2.73 -1.45
N MET A 37 13.98 2.39 -0.85
CA MET A 37 13.12 3.32 -0.12
C MET A 37 13.43 3.32 1.38
N LYS A 38 13.11 4.42 2.05
CA LYS A 38 13.25 4.55 3.50
C LYS A 38 11.88 4.42 4.15
N PHE A 39 11.73 3.39 4.97
CA PHE A 39 10.47 3.09 5.64
C PHE A 39 10.50 3.44 7.12
N ILE A 40 9.36 3.92 7.62
CA ILE A 40 9.03 4.01 9.04
C ILE A 40 7.78 3.16 9.23
N HIS A 41 7.95 2.02 9.87
CA HIS A 41 6.89 1.03 10.05
C HIS A 41 6.29 1.17 11.44
N ILE A 42 4.98 1.40 11.53
CA ILE A 42 4.27 1.67 12.78
C ILE A 42 3.32 0.53 13.08
N ALA A 43 3.64 -0.23 14.11
CA ALA A 43 2.82 -1.32 14.65
C ALA A 43 2.33 -0.98 16.06
N GLY A 44 1.24 -1.59 16.47
CA GLY A 44 0.70 -1.43 17.83
C GLY A 44 -0.81 -1.66 17.89
N THR A 45 -1.34 -1.85 19.08
CA THR A 45 -2.76 -2.07 19.30
C THR A 45 -3.53 -0.75 19.20
N ASN A 46 -3.02 0.31 19.82
CA ASN A 46 -3.63 1.64 19.84
C ASN A 46 -2.64 2.72 19.41
N GLY A 47 -3.13 3.85 18.93
CA GLY A 47 -2.34 5.04 18.64
C GLY A 47 -1.52 5.01 17.35
N LYS A 48 -1.62 3.94 16.54
CA LYS A 48 -0.89 3.85 15.25
C LYS A 48 -1.14 5.06 14.36
N GLY A 49 -2.40 5.36 14.08
CA GLY A 49 -2.77 6.49 13.22
C GLY A 49 -2.28 7.83 13.77
N SER A 50 -2.35 8.04 15.09
CA SER A 50 -1.83 9.26 15.73
C SER A 50 -0.31 9.37 15.59
N CYS A 51 0.43 8.28 15.82
CA CYS A 51 1.88 8.24 15.61
C CYS A 51 2.24 8.50 14.15
N THR A 52 1.54 7.85 13.22
CA THR A 52 1.70 8.03 11.77
C THR A 52 1.53 9.51 11.38
N GLU A 53 0.49 10.16 11.90
CA GLU A 53 0.21 11.57 11.62
C GLU A 53 1.27 12.50 12.20
N ILE A 54 1.67 12.30 13.45
CA ILE A 54 2.70 13.12 14.11
C ILE A 54 4.04 13.02 13.37
N ILE A 55 4.51 11.80 13.09
CA ILE A 55 5.80 11.58 12.41
C ILE A 55 5.76 12.17 11.00
N SER A 56 4.66 11.94 10.26
CA SER A 56 4.45 12.53 8.93
C SER A 56 4.57 14.06 8.97
N ASN A 57 3.89 14.70 9.91
CA ASN A 57 3.91 16.16 10.05
C ASN A 57 5.32 16.70 10.39
N ILE A 58 6.07 16.00 11.24
CA ILE A 58 7.45 16.38 11.58
C ILE A 58 8.32 16.35 10.33
N LEU A 59 8.30 15.24 9.57
CA LEU A 59 9.11 15.07 8.37
C LEU A 59 8.73 16.09 7.27
N ILE A 60 7.44 16.31 7.05
CA ILE A 60 6.97 17.32 6.09
C ILE A 60 7.44 18.71 6.46
N LYS A 61 7.39 19.08 7.75
CA LYS A 61 7.90 20.37 8.23
C LYS A 61 9.41 20.54 8.06
N GLN A 62 10.16 19.44 8.03
CA GLN A 62 11.59 19.44 7.71
C GLN A 62 11.88 19.49 6.21
N GLY A 63 10.87 19.58 5.36
CA GLY A 63 11.01 19.69 3.91
C GLY A 63 11.06 18.38 3.15
N TYR A 64 10.86 17.24 3.81
CA TYR A 64 10.84 15.94 3.13
C TYR A 64 9.52 15.68 2.40
N LYS A 65 9.59 14.97 1.29
CA LYS A 65 8.43 14.42 0.60
C LYS A 65 8.07 13.07 1.23
N VAL A 66 6.91 13.01 1.87
CA VAL A 66 6.51 11.87 2.72
C VAL A 66 5.30 11.16 2.11
N GLY A 67 5.47 9.87 1.80
CA GLY A 67 4.39 8.94 1.52
C GLY A 67 3.82 8.38 2.83
N LYS A 68 2.50 8.30 2.93
CA LYS A 68 1.82 7.76 4.10
C LYS A 68 0.76 6.75 3.68
N PHE A 69 0.84 5.56 4.28
CA PHE A 69 -0.15 4.49 4.12
C PHE A 69 -0.80 4.18 5.46
N ILE A 70 -2.12 4.24 5.51
CA ILE A 70 -2.92 4.02 6.73
C ILE A 70 -4.05 2.99 6.48
N SER A 71 -4.53 2.39 7.57
CA SER A 71 -5.68 1.49 7.51
C SER A 71 -6.45 1.44 8.84
N PRO A 72 -7.79 1.28 8.79
CA PRO A 72 -8.66 1.40 7.62
C PRO A 72 -8.88 2.85 7.18
N HIS A 73 -9.61 3.08 6.08
CA HIS A 73 -10.17 4.38 5.72
C HIS A 73 -11.50 4.63 6.44
N LEU A 74 -11.93 5.87 6.49
CA LEU A 74 -13.22 6.26 7.07
C LEU A 74 -14.33 6.30 5.99
N ILE A 75 -14.08 6.93 4.86
CA ILE A 75 -15.07 7.17 3.81
C ILE A 75 -14.61 6.59 2.47
N LYS A 76 -13.38 6.91 2.03
CA LYS A 76 -12.85 6.54 0.70
C LYS A 76 -11.53 5.81 0.77
N TYR A 77 -11.30 4.90 -0.16
CA TYR A 77 -10.03 4.19 -0.31
C TYR A 77 -8.81 5.11 -0.47
N ASN A 78 -9.00 6.28 -1.11
CA ASN A 78 -7.97 7.30 -1.32
C ASN A 78 -7.31 7.76 -0.01
N GLU A 79 -8.03 7.76 1.10
CA GLU A 79 -7.52 8.16 2.43
C GLU A 79 -6.34 7.29 2.88
N ARG A 80 -6.27 6.04 2.38
CA ARG A 80 -5.22 5.11 2.75
C ARG A 80 -3.85 5.49 2.22
N ILE A 81 -3.80 6.29 1.14
CA ILE A 81 -2.58 6.60 0.39
C ILE A 81 -2.47 8.10 0.21
N SER A 82 -1.47 8.71 0.79
CA SER A 82 -1.25 10.15 0.63
C SER A 82 0.23 10.50 0.51
N ILE A 83 0.52 11.61 -0.18
CA ILE A 83 1.84 12.23 -0.24
C ILE A 83 1.70 13.67 0.23
N ASN A 84 2.47 14.07 1.25
CA ASN A 84 2.43 15.40 1.84
C ASN A 84 0.99 15.89 2.09
N LYS A 85 0.15 15.03 2.69
CA LYS A 85 -1.27 15.26 3.02
C LYS A 85 -2.24 15.28 1.82
N ARG A 86 -1.77 15.18 0.59
CA ARG A 86 -2.64 15.01 -0.57
C ARG A 86 -2.93 13.53 -0.77
N ASN A 87 -4.17 13.14 -0.65
CA ASN A 87 -4.60 11.78 -0.97
C ASN A 87 -4.39 11.51 -2.47
N ILE A 88 -4.11 10.26 -2.80
CA ILE A 88 -4.09 9.76 -4.18
C ILE A 88 -5.44 10.04 -4.84
N SER A 89 -5.44 10.46 -6.11
CA SER A 89 -6.69 10.72 -6.85
C SER A 89 -7.30 9.43 -7.40
N ASP A 90 -8.57 9.50 -7.80
CA ASP A 90 -9.26 8.38 -8.43
C ASP A 90 -8.59 7.98 -9.75
N GLU A 91 -8.12 8.97 -10.52
CA GLU A 91 -7.41 8.77 -11.79
C GLU A 91 -6.08 8.04 -11.55
N GLU A 92 -5.30 8.46 -10.55
CA GLU A 92 -4.03 7.82 -10.17
C GLU A 92 -4.25 6.38 -9.70
N ILE A 93 -5.33 6.11 -8.96
CA ILE A 93 -5.72 4.74 -8.55
C ILE A 93 -6.08 3.90 -9.77
N LEU A 94 -6.91 4.41 -10.68
CA LEU A 94 -7.35 3.68 -11.88
C LEU A 94 -6.18 3.35 -12.81
N GLU A 95 -5.24 4.27 -12.99
CA GLU A 95 -4.02 4.04 -13.76
C GLU A 95 -3.23 2.86 -13.19
N LEU A 96 -3.00 2.86 -11.88
CA LEU A 96 -2.28 1.78 -11.18
C LEU A 96 -3.05 0.45 -11.19
N ILE A 97 -4.37 0.46 -11.07
CA ILE A 97 -5.20 -0.74 -11.21
C ILE A 97 -5.04 -1.35 -12.61
N ASN A 98 -5.13 -0.53 -13.65
CA ASN A 98 -5.02 -1.00 -15.03
C ASN A 98 -3.64 -1.63 -15.30
N GLU A 99 -2.60 -1.08 -14.75
CA GLU A 99 -1.24 -1.61 -14.86
C GLU A 99 -1.05 -2.92 -14.08
N LEU A 100 -1.57 -2.97 -12.85
CA LEU A 100 -1.36 -4.12 -11.95
C LEU A 100 -2.28 -5.30 -12.26
N GLN A 101 -3.44 -5.07 -12.86
CA GLN A 101 -4.41 -6.14 -13.14
C GLN A 101 -3.84 -7.31 -13.95
N PRO A 102 -3.06 -7.12 -15.03
CA PRO A 102 -2.44 -8.24 -15.76
C PRO A 102 -1.50 -9.07 -14.88
N LEU A 103 -0.74 -8.43 -13.97
CA LEU A 103 0.15 -9.13 -13.05
C LEU A 103 -0.60 -9.89 -11.97
N VAL A 104 -1.75 -9.39 -11.52
CA VAL A 104 -2.65 -10.10 -10.60
C VAL A 104 -3.16 -11.38 -11.26
N GLU A 105 -3.57 -11.31 -12.52
CA GLU A 105 -4.05 -12.49 -13.26
C GLU A 105 -2.91 -13.49 -13.56
N GLU A 106 -1.72 -13.01 -13.85
CA GLU A 106 -0.52 -13.84 -14.01
C GLU A 106 -0.19 -14.59 -12.70
N TYR A 107 -0.20 -13.86 -11.57
CA TYR A 107 0.05 -14.44 -10.25
C TYR A 107 -0.96 -15.52 -9.89
N LYS A 108 -2.25 -15.25 -10.07
CA LYS A 108 -3.32 -16.22 -9.81
C LYS A 108 -3.17 -17.51 -10.61
N LYS A 109 -2.77 -17.40 -11.89
CA LYS A 109 -2.57 -18.57 -12.77
C LYS A 109 -1.32 -19.38 -12.37
N GLY A 110 -0.23 -18.69 -12.02
CA GLY A 110 1.05 -19.32 -11.69
C GLY A 110 1.05 -19.98 -10.32
N GLU A 111 0.71 -19.21 -9.29
CA GLU A 111 0.77 -19.67 -7.89
C GLU A 111 -0.52 -20.37 -7.42
N LYS A 112 -1.61 -20.34 -8.21
CA LYS A 112 -2.95 -20.83 -7.85
C LYS A 112 -3.48 -20.24 -6.54
N GLU A 113 -3.03 -19.04 -6.21
CA GLU A 113 -3.42 -18.29 -5.03
C GLU A 113 -4.07 -16.96 -5.41
N ASN A 114 -5.01 -16.48 -4.59
CA ASN A 114 -5.64 -15.18 -4.79
C ASN A 114 -4.82 -14.09 -4.09
N VAL A 115 -4.72 -12.93 -4.73
CA VAL A 115 -4.25 -11.70 -4.08
C VAL A 115 -5.35 -11.18 -3.16
N THR A 116 -5.02 -10.83 -1.92
CA THR A 116 -5.96 -10.20 -1.01
C THR A 116 -6.08 -8.71 -1.30
N PHE A 117 -7.19 -8.11 -0.87
CA PHE A 117 -7.38 -6.66 -0.97
C PHE A 117 -6.22 -5.88 -0.32
N PHE A 118 -5.82 -6.29 0.89
CA PHE A 118 -4.79 -5.55 1.63
C PHE A 118 -3.41 -5.65 0.99
N GLU A 119 -3.04 -6.82 0.47
CA GLU A 119 -1.82 -6.99 -0.33
C GLU A 119 -1.86 -6.09 -1.58
N PHE A 120 -2.97 -6.11 -2.32
CA PHE A 120 -3.08 -5.32 -3.54
C PHE A 120 -2.95 -3.81 -3.29
N ILE A 121 -3.69 -3.27 -2.31
CA ILE A 121 -3.64 -1.84 -2.01
C ILE A 121 -2.29 -1.41 -1.42
N THR A 122 -1.59 -2.30 -0.70
CA THR A 122 -0.22 -2.05 -0.22
C THR A 122 0.77 -1.99 -1.39
N ILE A 123 0.69 -2.95 -2.33
CA ILE A 123 1.53 -2.96 -3.55
C ILE A 123 1.30 -1.67 -4.36
N LEU A 124 0.03 -1.30 -4.57
CA LEU A 124 -0.34 -0.08 -5.28
C LEU A 124 0.25 1.16 -4.60
N ALA A 125 0.15 1.26 -3.28
CA ALA A 125 0.71 2.37 -2.50
C ALA A 125 2.24 2.46 -2.65
N LEU A 126 2.95 1.33 -2.53
CA LEU A 126 4.41 1.30 -2.65
C LEU A 126 4.88 1.76 -4.04
N ILE A 127 4.22 1.30 -5.12
CA ILE A 127 4.53 1.73 -6.48
C ILE A 127 4.24 3.22 -6.66
N TYR A 128 3.12 3.71 -6.13
CA TYR A 128 2.78 5.12 -6.16
C TYR A 128 3.86 5.99 -5.48
N PHE A 129 4.29 5.61 -4.29
CA PHE A 129 5.33 6.31 -3.55
C PHE A 129 6.69 6.29 -4.26
N TYR A 130 7.08 5.15 -4.79
CA TYR A 130 8.32 5.00 -5.56
C TYR A 130 8.35 5.92 -6.79
N ARG A 131 7.29 5.92 -7.60
CA ARG A 131 7.16 6.78 -8.78
C ARG A 131 7.21 8.27 -8.45
N ASN A 132 6.62 8.60 -7.33
CA ASN A 132 6.62 9.97 -6.84
C ASN A 132 7.92 10.37 -6.14
N LYS A 133 8.91 9.48 -6.03
CA LYS A 133 10.23 9.74 -5.42
C LYS A 133 10.10 10.36 -4.03
N VAL A 134 9.30 9.73 -3.16
CA VAL A 134 9.18 10.17 -1.77
C VAL A 134 10.48 9.91 -1.01
N ASP A 135 10.83 10.78 -0.07
CA ASP A 135 12.04 10.64 0.75
C ASP A 135 11.85 9.58 1.84
N PHE A 136 10.64 9.53 2.41
CA PHE A 136 10.25 8.58 3.45
C PHE A 136 8.86 8.02 3.16
N VAL A 137 8.67 6.76 3.53
CA VAL A 137 7.35 6.12 3.54
C VAL A 137 7.00 5.71 4.96
N ILE A 138 5.85 6.15 5.44
CA ILE A 138 5.31 5.73 6.74
C ILE A 138 4.21 4.71 6.47
N LEU A 139 4.40 3.50 7.01
CA LEU A 139 3.46 2.40 6.86
C LEU A 139 2.82 2.07 8.21
N GLU A 140 1.50 2.21 8.28
CA GLU A 140 0.70 1.69 9.40
C GLU A 140 0.37 0.21 9.13
N THR A 141 0.70 -0.69 10.09
CA THR A 141 0.32 -2.09 9.98
C THR A 141 -1.20 -2.28 10.01
N GLY A 142 -1.69 -3.21 9.20
CA GLY A 142 -3.09 -3.60 9.24
C GLY A 142 -3.40 -4.50 10.42
N LEU A 143 -2.61 -5.55 10.62
CA LEU A 143 -2.80 -6.56 11.66
C LEU A 143 -1.45 -7.11 12.17
N GLY A 144 -1.16 -6.89 13.45
CA GLY A 144 0.06 -7.41 14.06
C GLY A 144 1.31 -6.65 13.61
N GLY A 145 2.29 -7.34 13.06
CA GLY A 145 3.55 -6.77 12.60
C GLY A 145 4.33 -7.73 11.71
N LEU A 146 4.88 -8.81 12.29
CA LEU A 146 5.81 -9.71 11.59
C LEU A 146 5.26 -10.32 10.28
N TYR A 147 3.96 -10.56 10.21
CA TYR A 147 3.30 -11.18 9.05
C TYR A 147 2.37 -10.21 8.32
N ASP A 148 2.44 -8.93 8.65
CA ASP A 148 1.71 -7.91 7.92
C ASP A 148 2.40 -7.65 6.57
N CYS A 149 1.64 -7.35 5.54
CA CYS A 149 2.20 -7.12 4.21
C CYS A 149 2.75 -5.69 4.01
N THR A 150 2.67 -4.84 5.06
CA THR A 150 3.29 -3.50 5.05
C THR A 150 4.78 -3.50 5.48
#